data_6b35a07241b696f0f77c456395a3123c
#
_entry.id   6b35a07241b696f0f77c456395a3123c
#
_cell.length_a   1.000
_cell.length_b   1.000
_cell.length_c   1.000
_cell.angle_alpha   90.00
_cell.angle_beta   90.00
_cell.angle_gamma   90.00
#
_symmetry.space_group_name_H-M   'P 1'
#
loop_
_entity.id
_entity.type
_entity.pdbx_description
1 polymer ?
#
loop_
_entity_poly.entity_id
_entity_poly.type
_entity_poly.pdbx_seq_one_letter_code
_entity_poly.pdbx_strand_id
1 'polypeptide(L)'
;VSVCRMALEADFLIGVGSIVPHHIPGFSGGAKIVQPGITGAETTGATHLLSVRADNSWLGILENPVRAEIEEVAEKVGLSAVFNCVLDQSGQLIRAFYGDFKAAFRAGAALSRRVYGVRVPGPCDIVVAGSFPCDIEFWQAHKTLYPAERIVRPGGRIIVVTPCPEGVAVTHREILDYAALPSARILSMVESGEITDMVSGALALAWAKVR
;
A
#
# COMPACT_ATOMS: atom_id res chain seq x y z
N VAL A 1 -9.10 16.58 -5.10
CA VAL A 1 -7.82 16.17 -4.48
C VAL A 1 -7.26 17.34 -3.71
N SER A 2 -7.01 17.18 -2.42
CA SER A 2 -6.31 18.16 -1.58
C SER A 2 -4.82 17.79 -1.49
N VAL A 3 -3.94 18.78 -1.71
CA VAL A 3 -2.49 18.62 -1.71
C VAL A 3 -1.84 19.71 -0.86
N CYS A 4 -0.70 19.42 -0.27
CA CYS A 4 0.10 20.39 0.46
C CYS A 4 0.44 21.59 -0.46
N ARG A 5 0.05 22.80 -0.04
CA ARG A 5 0.23 24.04 -0.82
C ARG A 5 1.68 24.31 -1.18
N MET A 6 2.60 24.04 -0.27
CA MET A 6 4.04 24.25 -0.52
C MET A 6 4.56 23.49 -1.74
N ALA A 7 3.98 22.29 -2.03
CA ALA A 7 4.36 21.54 -3.22
C ALA A 7 3.90 22.21 -4.53
N LEU A 8 2.75 22.92 -4.49
CA LEU A 8 2.21 23.66 -5.65
C LEU A 8 2.94 24.99 -5.90
N GLU A 9 3.61 25.52 -4.88
CA GLU A 9 4.37 26.76 -4.94
C GLU A 9 5.84 26.56 -5.31
N ALA A 10 6.29 25.29 -5.41
CA ALA A 10 7.67 24.96 -5.70
C ALA A 10 7.96 25.08 -7.22
N ASP A 11 9.05 25.75 -7.59
CA ASP A 11 9.51 25.83 -8.99
C ASP A 11 10.03 24.48 -9.50
N PHE A 12 10.51 23.61 -8.59
CA PHE A 12 11.02 22.29 -8.91
C PHE A 12 10.76 21.32 -7.76
N LEU A 13 9.97 20.27 -8.00
CA LEU A 13 9.58 19.30 -7.00
C LEU A 13 10.31 17.97 -7.24
N ILE A 14 11.12 17.54 -6.27
CA ILE A 14 11.80 16.24 -6.30
C ILE A 14 11.21 15.32 -5.22
N GLY A 15 10.79 14.12 -5.64
CA GLY A 15 10.35 13.08 -4.72
C GLY A 15 11.53 12.16 -4.32
N VAL A 16 11.78 12.02 -3.02
CA VAL A 16 12.83 11.12 -2.50
C VAL A 16 12.18 9.96 -1.75
N GLY A 17 12.58 8.71 -2.02
CA GLY A 17 12.03 7.55 -1.35
C GLY A 17 12.58 6.21 -1.82
N SER A 18 12.07 5.13 -1.24
CA SER A 18 12.43 3.75 -1.62
C SER A 18 11.32 3.06 -2.41
N ILE A 19 11.71 2.07 -3.22
CA ILE A 19 10.78 1.26 -4.00
C ILE A 19 10.75 -0.15 -3.42
N VAL A 20 9.64 -0.50 -2.76
CA VAL A 20 9.33 -1.85 -2.28
C VAL A 20 7.95 -2.27 -2.78
N PRO A 21 7.65 -3.58 -2.91
CA PRO A 21 6.30 -4.04 -3.24
C PRO A 21 5.27 -3.53 -2.24
N HIS A 22 4.11 -3.09 -2.73
CA HIS A 22 3.05 -2.51 -1.91
C HIS A 22 1.68 -2.98 -2.39
N HIS A 23 0.79 -3.33 -1.46
CA HIS A 23 -0.51 -3.94 -1.78
C HIS A 23 -1.51 -2.98 -2.44
N ILE A 24 -1.37 -1.67 -2.27
CA ILE A 24 -2.27 -0.65 -2.86
C ILE A 24 -1.82 -0.27 -4.28
N PRO A 25 -0.71 0.49 -4.50
CA PRO A 25 -0.33 0.90 -5.85
C PRO A 25 0.71 -0.03 -6.51
N GLY A 26 0.83 -1.27 -6.08
CA GLY A 26 1.80 -2.23 -6.59
C GLY A 26 3.20 -2.10 -5.99
N PHE A 27 3.73 -0.90 -5.95
CA PHE A 27 5.03 -0.54 -5.36
C PHE A 27 4.96 0.82 -4.67
N SER A 28 5.81 1.05 -3.66
CA SER A 28 6.09 2.38 -3.11
C SER A 28 6.98 3.19 -4.07
N GLY A 29 7.29 4.43 -3.71
CA GLY A 29 8.10 5.32 -4.55
C GLY A 29 7.34 5.92 -5.74
N GLY A 30 8.05 6.63 -6.60
CA GLY A 30 7.45 7.34 -7.72
C GLY A 30 6.38 8.33 -7.27
N ALA A 31 5.29 8.40 -8.02
CA ALA A 31 4.14 9.25 -7.73
C ALA A 31 3.50 9.02 -6.34
N LYS A 32 3.72 7.84 -5.72
CA LYS A 32 3.22 7.58 -4.35
C LYS A 32 3.78 8.54 -3.30
N ILE A 33 4.90 9.17 -3.58
CA ILE A 33 5.49 10.21 -2.72
C ILE A 33 4.55 11.44 -2.65
N VAL A 34 3.84 11.73 -3.72
CA VAL A 34 2.83 12.79 -3.78
C VAL A 34 1.50 12.30 -3.21
N GLN A 35 0.95 11.21 -3.73
CA GLN A 35 -0.31 10.65 -3.27
C GLN A 35 -0.10 9.20 -2.78
N PRO A 36 -0.32 8.93 -1.49
CA PRO A 36 -0.91 9.81 -0.47
C PRO A 36 0.10 10.67 0.31
N GLY A 37 1.40 10.68 -0.03
CA GLY A 37 2.47 11.23 0.80
C GLY A 37 2.27 12.68 1.27
N ILE A 38 1.70 13.54 0.44
CA ILE A 38 1.43 14.96 0.74
C ILE A 38 -0.01 15.37 0.41
N THR A 39 -0.93 14.41 0.30
CA THR A 39 -2.36 14.65 0.11
C THR A 39 -3.13 14.53 1.41
N GLY A 40 -4.32 15.12 1.46
CA GLY A 40 -5.19 15.07 2.64
C GLY A 40 -5.83 13.69 2.87
N ALA A 41 -6.39 13.50 4.06
CA ALA A 41 -6.99 12.24 4.50
C ALA A 41 -8.13 11.76 3.57
N GLU A 42 -8.98 12.66 3.11
CA GLU A 42 -10.08 12.33 2.18
C GLU A 42 -9.56 11.76 0.85
N THR A 43 -8.53 12.39 0.26
CA THR A 43 -7.87 11.89 -0.96
C THR A 43 -7.23 10.53 -0.71
N THR A 44 -6.57 10.36 0.42
CA THR A 44 -5.98 9.09 0.85
C THR A 44 -7.04 8.00 0.97
N GLY A 45 -8.17 8.29 1.62
CA GLY A 45 -9.29 7.37 1.77
C GLY A 45 -9.86 6.92 0.41
N ALA A 46 -10.09 7.87 -0.51
CA ALA A 46 -10.57 7.57 -1.86
C ALA A 46 -9.60 6.65 -2.62
N THR A 47 -8.29 6.91 -2.53
CA THR A 47 -7.24 6.07 -3.14
C THR A 47 -7.25 4.65 -2.56
N HIS A 48 -7.39 4.52 -1.24
CA HIS A 48 -7.46 3.23 -0.58
C HIS A 48 -8.74 2.48 -1.00
N LEU A 49 -9.87 3.18 -1.07
CA LEU A 49 -11.13 2.59 -1.51
C LEU A 49 -11.07 2.10 -2.97
N LEU A 50 -10.40 2.84 -3.86
CA LEU A 50 -10.15 2.40 -5.22
C LEU A 50 -9.36 1.08 -5.25
N SER A 51 -8.38 0.91 -4.37
CA SER A 51 -7.55 -0.30 -4.32
C SER A 51 -8.33 -1.56 -3.95
N VAL A 52 -9.36 -1.43 -3.11
CA VAL A 52 -10.14 -2.58 -2.63
C VAL A 52 -11.33 -2.94 -3.52
N ARG A 53 -11.53 -2.23 -4.63
CA ARG A 53 -12.50 -2.63 -5.66
C ARG A 53 -12.05 -3.85 -6.46
N ALA A 54 -10.76 -4.13 -6.50
CA ALA A 54 -10.23 -5.36 -7.07
C ALA A 54 -10.45 -6.56 -6.15
N ASP A 55 -10.53 -7.75 -6.73
CA ASP A 55 -10.69 -9.00 -5.98
C ASP A 55 -9.43 -9.38 -5.19
N ASN A 56 -8.27 -8.96 -5.67
CA ASN A 56 -6.96 -9.24 -5.06
C ASN A 56 -6.16 -7.96 -4.86
N SER A 57 -5.20 -8.00 -3.93
CA SER A 57 -4.26 -6.88 -3.75
C SER A 57 -3.39 -6.66 -4.99
N TRP A 58 -2.95 -5.42 -5.19
CA TRP A 58 -2.06 -5.05 -6.29
C TRP A 58 -0.57 -5.34 -6.00
N LEU A 59 -0.25 -6.06 -4.94
CA LEU A 59 1.13 -6.32 -4.50
C LEU A 59 2.04 -6.78 -5.66
N GLY A 60 3.05 -5.97 -5.98
CA GLY A 60 4.01 -6.26 -7.03
C GLY A 60 3.46 -6.14 -8.47
N ILE A 61 2.24 -5.66 -8.66
CA ILE A 61 1.63 -5.40 -9.97
C ILE A 61 1.83 -3.93 -10.31
N LEU A 62 2.62 -3.64 -11.33
CA LEU A 62 3.01 -2.29 -11.69
C LEU A 62 1.84 -1.51 -12.32
N GLU A 63 1.19 -2.12 -13.31
CA GLU A 63 0.09 -1.49 -14.02
C GLU A 63 -1.23 -1.82 -13.31
N ASN A 64 -1.83 -0.82 -12.68
CA ASN A 64 -3.08 -0.94 -11.95
C ASN A 64 -3.78 0.44 -11.85
N PRO A 65 -5.10 0.48 -11.61
CA PRO A 65 -5.86 1.73 -11.61
C PRO A 65 -5.40 2.73 -10.53
N VAL A 66 -4.93 2.24 -9.38
CA VAL A 66 -4.42 3.12 -8.32
C VAL A 66 -3.12 3.79 -8.75
N ARG A 67 -2.23 3.03 -9.41
CA ARG A 67 -0.98 3.60 -9.96
C ARG A 67 -1.27 4.66 -11.01
N ALA A 68 -2.22 4.42 -11.90
CA ALA A 68 -2.62 5.38 -12.92
C ALA A 68 -3.13 6.69 -12.30
N GLU A 69 -4.01 6.60 -11.29
CA GLU A 69 -4.56 7.75 -10.58
C GLU A 69 -3.47 8.59 -9.89
N ILE A 70 -2.60 7.93 -9.10
CA ILE A 70 -1.56 8.67 -8.36
C ILE A 70 -0.51 9.29 -9.29
N GLU A 71 -0.26 8.70 -10.47
CA GLU A 71 0.61 9.29 -11.50
C GLU A 71 -0.04 10.53 -12.13
N GLU A 72 -1.34 10.50 -12.39
CA GLU A 72 -2.08 11.67 -12.89
C GLU A 72 -2.06 12.82 -11.88
N VAL A 73 -2.25 12.53 -10.59
CA VAL A 73 -2.17 13.56 -9.55
C VAL A 73 -0.75 14.12 -9.43
N ALA A 74 0.27 13.27 -9.48
CA ALA A 74 1.66 13.73 -9.43
C ALA A 74 2.03 14.63 -10.61
N GLU A 75 1.50 14.34 -11.82
CA GLU A 75 1.65 15.22 -12.99
C GLU A 75 1.01 16.60 -12.75
N LYS A 76 -0.24 16.61 -12.26
CA LYS A 76 -0.97 17.86 -11.98
C LYS A 76 -0.32 18.70 -10.88
N VAL A 77 0.33 18.06 -9.91
CA VAL A 77 1.09 18.71 -8.82
C VAL A 77 2.43 19.25 -9.31
N GLY A 78 2.94 18.74 -10.45
CA GLY A 78 4.21 19.17 -11.03
C GLY A 78 5.42 18.41 -10.46
N LEU A 79 5.26 17.11 -10.09
CA LEU A 79 6.40 16.28 -9.68
C LEU A 79 7.42 16.20 -10.83
N SER A 80 8.53 16.94 -10.69
CA SER A 80 9.52 17.13 -11.75
C SER A 80 10.43 15.93 -11.91
N ALA A 81 10.89 15.36 -10.79
CA ALA A 81 11.79 14.21 -10.78
C ALA A 81 11.62 13.38 -9.50
N VAL A 82 12.16 12.16 -9.53
CA VAL A 82 12.32 11.34 -8.33
C VAL A 82 13.77 10.91 -8.16
N PHE A 83 14.17 10.77 -6.90
CA PHE A 83 15.36 10.04 -6.47
C PHE A 83 14.89 8.83 -5.66
N ASN A 84 14.81 7.68 -6.31
CA ASN A 84 14.28 6.47 -5.70
C ASN A 84 15.37 5.43 -5.47
N CYS A 85 15.37 4.80 -4.31
CA CYS A 85 16.32 3.78 -3.91
C CYS A 85 15.66 2.40 -3.86
N VAL A 86 16.40 1.36 -4.25
CA VAL A 86 16.08 -0.03 -3.92
C VAL A 86 17.11 -0.48 -2.89
N LEU A 87 16.62 -0.94 -1.75
CA LEU A 87 17.41 -1.40 -0.62
C LEU A 87 17.31 -2.92 -0.52
N ASP A 88 18.27 -3.56 0.14
CA ASP A 88 18.16 -4.96 0.53
C ASP A 88 17.39 -5.11 1.87
N GLN A 89 17.28 -6.35 2.36
CA GLN A 89 16.59 -6.66 3.61
C GLN A 89 17.31 -6.10 4.86
N SER A 90 18.59 -5.74 4.73
CA SER A 90 19.38 -5.10 5.78
C SER A 90 19.34 -3.57 5.72
N GLY A 91 18.58 -3.00 4.78
CA GLY A 91 18.50 -1.55 4.56
C GLY A 91 19.69 -0.98 3.78
N GLN A 92 20.56 -1.82 3.21
CA GLN A 92 21.71 -1.36 2.42
C GLN A 92 21.28 -0.98 1.01
N LEU A 93 21.86 0.07 0.47
CA LEU A 93 21.57 0.56 -0.87
C LEU A 93 22.06 -0.42 -1.94
N ILE A 94 21.14 -1.00 -2.71
CA ILE A 94 21.47 -1.79 -3.89
C ILE A 94 21.68 -0.86 -5.10
N ARG A 95 20.72 0.05 -5.34
CA ARG A 95 20.79 1.01 -6.45
C ARG A 95 19.85 2.20 -6.24
N ALA A 96 20.28 3.37 -6.70
CA ALA A 96 19.46 4.56 -6.83
C ALA A 96 19.06 4.82 -8.30
N PHE A 97 17.91 5.45 -8.49
CA PHE A 97 17.35 5.84 -9.77
C PHE A 97 16.91 7.30 -9.68
N TYR A 98 17.43 8.13 -10.57
CA TYR A 98 17.09 9.56 -10.64
C TYR A 98 16.61 9.92 -12.03
N GLY A 99 15.62 10.80 -12.12
CA GLY A 99 15.11 11.34 -13.36
C GLY A 99 13.59 11.47 -13.39
N ASP A 100 13.01 11.43 -14.59
CA ASP A 100 11.57 11.46 -14.79
C ASP A 100 10.86 10.48 -13.84
N PHE A 101 9.82 10.96 -13.17
CA PHE A 101 9.23 10.22 -12.06
C PHE A 101 8.55 8.90 -12.47
N LYS A 102 8.11 8.77 -13.72
CA LYS A 102 7.58 7.51 -14.26
C LYS A 102 8.71 6.58 -14.72
N ALA A 103 9.65 7.09 -15.51
CA ALA A 103 10.72 6.27 -16.09
C ALA A 103 11.68 5.74 -15.01
N ALA A 104 12.18 6.62 -14.12
CA ALA A 104 13.07 6.22 -13.03
C ALA A 104 12.37 5.26 -12.05
N PHE A 105 11.10 5.50 -11.73
CA PHE A 105 10.30 4.60 -10.90
C PHE A 105 10.14 3.22 -11.56
N ARG A 106 9.79 3.13 -12.84
CA ARG A 106 9.62 1.84 -13.52
C ARG A 106 10.91 1.03 -13.57
N ALA A 107 12.04 1.68 -13.81
CA ALA A 107 13.35 1.04 -13.75
C ALA A 107 13.66 0.49 -12.35
N GLY A 108 13.36 1.27 -11.30
CA GLY A 108 13.53 0.86 -9.92
C GLY A 108 12.55 -0.26 -9.51
N ALA A 109 11.30 -0.22 -9.94
CA ALA A 109 10.31 -1.26 -9.67
C ALA A 109 10.69 -2.60 -10.31
N ALA A 110 11.30 -2.59 -11.50
CA ALA A 110 11.82 -3.79 -12.13
C ALA A 110 12.96 -4.44 -11.31
N LEU A 111 13.85 -3.62 -10.71
CA LEU A 111 14.87 -4.12 -9.78
C LEU A 111 14.24 -4.59 -8.47
N SER A 112 13.34 -3.81 -7.87
CA SER A 112 12.63 -4.15 -6.62
C SER A 112 11.93 -5.51 -6.73
N ARG A 113 11.26 -5.78 -7.84
CA ARG A 113 10.63 -7.08 -8.11
C ARG A 113 11.64 -8.24 -8.06
N ARG A 114 12.87 -8.05 -8.53
CA ARG A 114 13.92 -9.08 -8.48
C ARG A 114 14.50 -9.27 -7.08
N VAL A 115 14.62 -8.17 -6.32
CA VAL A 115 15.18 -8.18 -4.96
C VAL A 115 14.21 -8.81 -3.97
N TYR A 116 12.92 -8.46 -4.06
CA TYR A 116 11.90 -8.90 -3.10
C TYR A 116 11.04 -10.07 -3.59
N GLY A 117 11.14 -10.43 -4.87
CA GLY A 117 10.38 -11.52 -5.44
C GLY A 117 10.90 -12.88 -5.00
N VAL A 118 10.01 -13.73 -4.51
CA VAL A 118 10.31 -15.12 -4.10
C VAL A 118 9.48 -16.08 -4.93
N ARG A 119 10.12 -17.16 -5.39
CA ARG A 119 9.40 -18.27 -6.03
C ARG A 119 8.97 -19.27 -4.97
N VAL A 120 7.71 -19.64 -4.99
CA VAL A 120 7.14 -20.66 -4.13
C VAL A 120 6.73 -21.88 -4.96
N PRO A 121 6.87 -23.12 -4.43
CA PRO A 121 6.62 -24.33 -5.21
C PRO A 121 5.14 -24.57 -5.56
N GLY A 122 4.23 -23.93 -4.83
CA GLY A 122 2.78 -24.04 -5.07
C GLY A 122 1.98 -23.54 -3.87
N PRO A 123 0.65 -23.65 -3.94
CA PRO A 123 -0.22 -23.25 -2.85
C PRO A 123 0.00 -24.11 -1.60
N CYS A 124 -0.07 -23.48 -0.42
CA CYS A 124 0.10 -24.10 0.89
C CYS A 124 -1.24 -24.21 1.63
N ASP A 125 -1.40 -25.25 2.46
CA ASP A 125 -2.54 -25.40 3.36
C ASP A 125 -2.51 -24.36 4.48
N ILE A 126 -1.32 -24.08 5.00
CA ILE A 126 -1.07 -23.17 6.12
C ILE A 126 0.12 -22.29 5.75
N VAL A 127 -0.04 -20.98 5.95
CA VAL A 127 1.04 -19.99 5.83
C VAL A 127 1.24 -19.33 7.18
N VAL A 128 2.45 -19.41 7.72
CA VAL A 128 2.85 -18.66 8.91
C VAL A 128 3.63 -17.43 8.46
N ALA A 129 3.16 -16.25 8.80
CA ALA A 129 3.70 -15.00 8.33
C ALA A 129 4.10 -14.07 9.49
N GLY A 130 5.36 -13.66 9.52
CA GLY A 130 5.87 -12.63 10.42
C GLY A 130 5.71 -11.24 9.83
N SER A 131 5.55 -10.22 10.67
CA SER A 131 5.31 -8.84 10.25
C SER A 131 6.54 -7.93 10.33
N PHE A 132 7.65 -8.38 10.92
CA PHE A 132 8.88 -7.58 11.01
C PHE A 132 9.35 -7.08 9.62
N PRO A 133 9.74 -5.81 9.49
CA PRO A 133 9.85 -4.73 10.50
C PRO A 133 8.59 -3.87 10.68
N CYS A 134 7.44 -4.26 10.14
CA CYS A 134 6.17 -3.53 10.23
C CYS A 134 5.30 -4.02 11.39
N ASP A 135 5.85 -4.15 12.59
CA ASP A 135 5.29 -4.92 13.70
C ASP A 135 4.97 -4.12 14.97
N ILE A 136 4.96 -2.79 14.88
CA ILE A 136 4.65 -1.90 16.01
C ILE A 136 3.15 -1.92 16.32
N GLU A 137 2.31 -1.85 15.29
CA GLU A 137 0.86 -1.93 15.38
C GLU A 137 0.29 -2.75 14.23
N PHE A 138 -0.90 -3.32 14.38
CA PHE A 138 -1.50 -4.17 13.35
C PHE A 138 -1.87 -3.39 12.07
N TRP A 139 -2.10 -2.08 12.16
CA TRP A 139 -2.27 -1.18 11.02
C TRP A 139 -1.13 -1.27 9.99
N GLN A 140 0.08 -1.59 10.42
CA GLN A 140 1.21 -1.86 9.53
C GLN A 140 1.46 -3.36 9.37
N ALA A 141 1.31 -4.13 10.44
CA ALA A 141 1.57 -5.57 10.45
C ALA A 141 0.66 -6.35 9.48
N HIS A 142 -0.56 -5.88 9.21
CA HIS A 142 -1.49 -6.51 8.27
C HIS A 142 -0.92 -6.64 6.84
N LYS A 143 0.11 -5.87 6.48
CA LYS A 143 0.75 -5.95 5.16
C LYS A 143 1.29 -7.34 4.86
N THR A 144 1.60 -8.13 5.89
CA THR A 144 2.02 -9.53 5.74
C THR A 144 0.91 -10.46 5.20
N LEU A 145 -0.36 -10.07 5.33
CA LEU A 145 -1.48 -10.85 4.79
C LEU A 145 -1.43 -10.96 3.26
N TYR A 146 -1.02 -9.91 2.55
CA TYR A 146 -1.10 -9.87 1.09
C TYR A 146 -0.11 -10.80 0.36
N PRO A 147 1.16 -10.92 0.75
CA PRO A 147 2.00 -11.98 0.21
C PRO A 147 1.53 -13.39 0.65
N ALA A 148 1.04 -13.53 1.89
CA ALA A 148 0.53 -14.82 2.39
C ALA A 148 -0.70 -15.31 1.61
N GLU A 149 -1.64 -14.41 1.30
CA GLU A 149 -2.84 -14.70 0.50
C GLU A 149 -2.50 -15.28 -0.89
N ARG A 150 -1.38 -14.84 -1.49
CA ARG A 150 -0.97 -15.32 -2.82
C ARG A 150 -0.47 -16.75 -2.84
N ILE A 151 -0.15 -17.32 -1.68
CA ILE A 151 0.44 -18.66 -1.56
C ILE A 151 -0.41 -19.63 -0.74
N VAL A 152 -1.39 -19.15 -0.01
CA VAL A 152 -2.37 -20.00 0.67
C VAL A 152 -3.41 -20.49 -0.35
N ARG A 153 -3.81 -21.78 -0.29
CA ARG A 153 -4.90 -22.28 -1.12
C ARG A 153 -6.27 -21.78 -0.62
N PRO A 154 -7.30 -21.74 -1.47
CA PRO A 154 -8.67 -21.49 -1.01
C PRO A 154 -9.07 -22.44 0.12
N GLY A 155 -9.61 -21.88 1.22
CA GLY A 155 -9.94 -22.64 2.44
C GLY A 155 -8.73 -23.00 3.31
N GLY A 156 -7.52 -22.59 2.96
CA GLY A 156 -6.33 -22.69 3.81
C GLY A 156 -6.34 -21.68 4.96
N ARG A 157 -5.23 -21.60 5.69
CA ARG A 157 -5.11 -20.73 6.87
C ARG A 157 -3.88 -19.85 6.80
N ILE A 158 -4.02 -18.59 7.19
CA ILE A 158 -2.91 -17.66 7.41
C ILE A 158 -2.80 -17.43 8.91
N ILE A 159 -1.62 -17.69 9.48
CA ILE A 159 -1.29 -17.44 10.88
C ILE A 159 -0.31 -16.26 10.91
N VAL A 160 -0.77 -15.10 11.37
CA VAL A 160 0.10 -13.93 11.53
C VAL A 160 0.73 -13.95 12.92
N VAL A 161 2.05 -13.83 12.97
CA VAL A 161 2.84 -13.74 14.20
C VAL A 161 3.43 -12.34 14.27
N THR A 162 2.95 -11.54 15.23
CA THR A 162 3.34 -10.13 15.35
C THR A 162 3.24 -9.68 16.81
N PRO A 163 4.18 -8.88 17.33
CA PRO A 163 4.13 -8.36 18.69
C PRO A 163 3.10 -7.24 18.87
N CYS A 164 2.94 -6.35 17.91
CA CYS A 164 2.04 -5.18 17.93
C CYS A 164 1.93 -4.50 19.30
N PRO A 165 3.03 -3.98 19.90
CA PRO A 165 3.00 -3.41 21.25
C PRO A 165 2.06 -2.20 21.39
N GLU A 166 1.75 -1.51 20.29
CA GLU A 166 0.80 -0.40 20.27
C GLU A 166 -0.64 -0.83 19.95
N GLY A 167 -0.88 -2.13 19.73
CA GLY A 167 -2.21 -2.68 19.48
C GLY A 167 -2.59 -2.70 18.00
N VAL A 168 -3.88 -2.51 17.70
CA VAL A 168 -4.41 -2.71 16.33
C VAL A 168 -4.26 -1.47 15.46
N ALA A 169 -4.69 -0.31 15.95
CA ALA A 169 -4.64 0.94 15.19
C ALA A 169 -4.71 2.13 16.16
N VAL A 170 -3.60 2.83 16.34
CA VAL A 170 -3.51 3.94 17.30
C VAL A 170 -4.34 5.14 16.84
N THR A 171 -4.24 5.48 15.56
CA THR A 171 -4.87 6.67 14.96
C THR A 171 -6.21 6.39 14.26
N HIS A 172 -6.59 5.14 14.08
CA HIS A 172 -7.77 4.68 13.34
C HIS A 172 -8.57 3.63 14.11
N ARG A 173 -8.86 3.91 15.41
CA ARG A 173 -9.46 2.94 16.34
C ARG A 173 -10.84 2.45 15.93
N GLU A 174 -11.59 3.26 15.19
CA GLU A 174 -12.93 2.89 14.67
C GLU A 174 -12.91 1.60 13.82
N ILE A 175 -11.77 1.20 13.26
CA ILE A 175 -11.67 -0.06 12.51
C ILE A 175 -12.07 -1.28 13.34
N LEU A 176 -11.91 -1.21 14.67
CA LEU A 176 -12.29 -2.31 15.57
C LEU A 176 -13.81 -2.56 15.60
N ASP A 177 -14.62 -1.54 15.29
CA ASP A 177 -16.07 -1.63 15.33
C ASP A 177 -16.63 -2.41 14.12
N TYR A 178 -15.89 -2.47 13.02
CA TYR A 178 -16.36 -3.07 11.78
C TYR A 178 -15.40 -4.04 11.09
N ALA A 179 -14.16 -4.18 11.55
CA ALA A 179 -13.17 -5.06 10.91
C ALA A 179 -13.58 -6.56 10.90
N ALA A 180 -14.47 -6.98 11.80
CA ALA A 180 -14.98 -8.35 11.85
C ALA A 180 -16.28 -8.55 11.04
N LEU A 181 -16.83 -7.49 10.45
CA LEU A 181 -18.06 -7.56 9.66
C LEU A 181 -17.80 -8.17 8.27
N PRO A 182 -18.82 -8.77 7.63
CA PRO A 182 -18.71 -9.20 6.25
C PRO A 182 -18.41 -8.02 5.31
N SER A 183 -17.60 -8.24 4.28
CA SER A 183 -17.19 -7.19 3.31
C SER A 183 -18.36 -6.44 2.69
N ALA A 184 -19.48 -7.15 2.37
CA ALA A 184 -20.69 -6.51 1.84
C ALA A 184 -21.30 -5.50 2.83
N ARG A 185 -21.29 -5.77 4.14
CA ARG A 185 -21.79 -4.85 5.15
C ARG A 185 -20.88 -3.63 5.28
N ILE A 186 -19.57 -3.84 5.32
CA ILE A 186 -18.60 -2.73 5.39
C ILE A 186 -18.74 -1.82 4.15
N LEU A 187 -18.87 -2.41 2.96
CA LEU A 187 -19.07 -1.64 1.73
C LEU A 187 -20.33 -0.79 1.79
N SER A 188 -21.46 -1.37 2.23
CA SER A 188 -22.71 -0.63 2.42
C SER A 188 -22.57 0.53 3.41
N MET A 189 -21.83 0.35 4.50
CA MET A 189 -21.57 1.39 5.50
C MET A 189 -20.69 2.51 4.95
N VAL A 190 -19.71 2.20 4.11
CA VAL A 190 -18.90 3.20 3.39
C VAL A 190 -19.77 3.98 2.41
N GLU A 191 -20.59 3.31 1.61
CA GLU A 191 -21.44 3.95 0.59
C GLU A 191 -22.56 4.80 1.19
N SER A 192 -23.09 4.42 2.35
CA SER A 192 -24.10 5.20 3.07
C SER A 192 -23.53 6.36 3.89
N GLY A 193 -22.19 6.44 4.04
CA GLY A 193 -21.53 7.44 4.88
C GLY A 193 -21.62 7.14 6.40
N GLU A 194 -22.04 5.93 6.78
CA GLU A 194 -22.02 5.47 8.18
C GLU A 194 -20.57 5.35 8.69
N ILE A 195 -19.62 4.92 7.84
CA ILE A 195 -18.19 5.00 8.10
C ILE A 195 -17.66 6.32 7.56
N THR A 196 -17.19 7.19 8.43
CA THR A 196 -16.67 8.52 8.10
C THR A 196 -15.16 8.49 7.83
N ASP A 197 -14.40 7.64 8.53
CA ASP A 197 -12.98 7.37 8.22
C ASP A 197 -12.86 6.42 7.04
N MET A 198 -12.78 6.99 5.85
CA MET A 198 -12.65 6.27 4.59
C MET A 198 -11.40 5.37 4.54
N VAL A 199 -10.32 5.74 5.23
CA VAL A 199 -9.08 4.95 5.27
C VAL A 199 -9.31 3.67 6.09
N SER A 200 -9.92 3.80 7.25
CA SER A 200 -10.32 2.66 8.09
C SER A 200 -11.31 1.75 7.38
N GLY A 201 -12.33 2.31 6.72
CA GLY A 201 -13.31 1.56 5.94
C GLY A 201 -12.66 0.75 4.81
N ALA A 202 -11.79 1.37 4.03
CA ALA A 202 -11.07 0.69 2.96
C ALA A 202 -10.15 -0.41 3.48
N LEU A 203 -9.49 -0.20 4.62
CA LEU A 203 -8.61 -1.20 5.21
C LEU A 203 -9.40 -2.39 5.78
N ALA A 204 -10.52 -2.14 6.45
CA ALA A 204 -11.42 -3.20 6.90
C ALA A 204 -11.94 -4.04 5.73
N LEU A 205 -12.31 -3.40 4.62
CA LEU A 205 -12.67 -4.10 3.37
C LEU A 205 -11.51 -4.97 2.85
N ALA A 206 -10.28 -4.45 2.87
CA ALA A 206 -9.10 -5.20 2.44
C ALA A 206 -8.89 -6.45 3.31
N TRP A 207 -9.03 -6.34 4.64
CA TRP A 207 -8.93 -7.48 5.55
C TRP A 207 -10.05 -8.50 5.32
N ALA A 208 -11.28 -8.05 5.16
CA ALA A 208 -12.43 -8.93 4.93
C ALA A 208 -12.35 -9.70 3.60
N LYS A 209 -11.53 -9.25 2.65
CA LYS A 209 -11.30 -9.91 1.35
C LYS A 209 -10.15 -10.92 1.37
N VAL A 210 -9.27 -10.89 2.36
CA VAL A 210 -8.22 -11.91 2.53
C VAL A 210 -8.87 -13.25 2.84
N ARG A 211 -8.69 -14.24 1.96
CA ARG A 211 -9.37 -15.54 2.01
C ARG A 211 -8.38 -16.65 2.27
#